data_2625e6cd50c582c171a2c1f71f5d057d
#
_entry.id   2625e6cd50c582c171a2c1f71f5d057d
#
_cell.length_a   1.000
_cell.length_b   1.000
_cell.length_c   1.000
_cell.angle_alpha   90.00
_cell.angle_beta   90.00
_cell.angle_gamma   90.00
#
_symmetry.space_group_name_H-M   'P 1'
#
loop_
_entity.id
_entity.type
_entity.pdbx_description
1 polymer ?
#
loop_
_entity_poly.entity_id
_entity_poly.type
_entity_poly.pdbx_seq_one_letter_code
_entity_poly.pdbx_strand_id
1 'polypeptide(L)'
;YGTEVHLEIENWIKDGTDPKDIKSIVAAQWIGAYISKPNIETFPEVIVYSKELGIAGTIDILMMDKKSGEYVLIDWKASKRIDKSSFNGKKGIKKESCTIDDCKYNHYALQLSLYRYILEKYYGIQVARQLVAQLKDDRVETHSMPYMKNEIITMLDSFN
;
A
#
# COMPACT_ATOMS: atom_id res chain seq x y z
N TYR A 1 15.86 -5.74 -6.07
CA TYR A 1 15.44 -6.75 -5.09
C TYR A 1 13.95 -6.65 -4.77
N GLY A 2 13.46 -5.45 -4.46
CA GLY A 2 12.03 -5.26 -4.18
C GLY A 2 11.11 -5.71 -5.31
N THR A 3 11.50 -5.46 -6.55
CA THR A 3 10.74 -5.84 -7.73
C THR A 3 10.59 -7.37 -7.84
N GLU A 4 11.64 -8.11 -7.53
CA GLU A 4 11.60 -9.58 -7.56
C GLU A 4 10.67 -10.13 -6.49
N VAL A 5 10.69 -9.55 -5.29
CA VAL A 5 9.80 -9.93 -4.19
C VAL A 5 8.34 -9.71 -4.57
N HIS A 6 8.03 -8.54 -5.12
CA HIS A 6 6.67 -8.22 -5.57
C HIS A 6 6.19 -9.20 -6.64
N LEU A 7 7.04 -9.52 -7.59
CA LEU A 7 6.69 -10.45 -8.67
C LEU A 7 6.41 -11.86 -8.15
N GLU A 8 7.22 -12.34 -7.20
CA GLU A 8 7.01 -13.64 -6.60
C GLU A 8 5.68 -13.72 -5.84
N ILE A 9 5.34 -12.67 -5.11
CA ILE A 9 4.08 -12.61 -4.40
C ILE A 9 2.90 -12.60 -5.39
N GLU A 10 3.00 -11.80 -6.44
CA GLU A 10 1.98 -11.73 -7.47
C GLU A 10 1.74 -13.10 -8.11
N ASN A 11 2.81 -13.79 -8.49
CA ASN A 11 2.71 -15.10 -9.13
C ASN A 11 2.13 -16.15 -8.20
N TRP A 12 2.46 -16.07 -6.91
CA TRP A 12 1.87 -16.98 -5.93
C TRP A 12 0.36 -16.77 -5.81
N ILE A 13 -0.09 -15.52 -5.76
CA ILE A 13 -1.52 -15.20 -5.63
C ILE A 13 -2.27 -15.59 -6.91
N LYS A 14 -1.71 -15.32 -8.08
CA LYS A 14 -2.39 -15.55 -9.36
C LYS A 14 -2.44 -17.01 -9.79
N ASP A 15 -1.34 -17.72 -9.64
CA ASP A 15 -1.23 -19.07 -10.22
C ASP A 15 -0.65 -20.12 -9.26
N GLY A 16 -0.39 -19.75 -8.01
CA GLY A 16 0.10 -20.71 -7.01
C GLY A 16 1.57 -21.05 -7.12
N THR A 17 2.35 -20.30 -7.91
CA THR A 17 3.79 -20.53 -8.03
C THR A 17 4.46 -20.26 -6.70
N ASP A 18 5.20 -21.23 -6.16
CA ASP A 18 5.84 -21.10 -4.86
C ASP A 18 6.92 -20.02 -4.86
N PRO A 19 6.89 -19.10 -3.90
CA PRO A 19 7.92 -18.08 -3.78
C PRO A 19 9.23 -18.66 -3.27
N LYS A 20 10.35 -18.08 -3.65
CA LYS A 20 11.69 -18.55 -3.29
C LYS A 20 12.39 -17.64 -2.30
N ASP A 21 12.20 -16.33 -2.43
CA ASP A 21 12.80 -15.36 -1.52
C ASP A 21 12.12 -15.43 -0.16
N ILE A 22 12.91 -15.33 0.93
CA ILE A 22 12.37 -15.44 2.29
C ILE A 22 11.29 -14.40 2.58
N LYS A 23 11.43 -13.19 2.07
CA LYS A 23 10.43 -12.14 2.27
C LYS A 23 9.15 -12.44 1.51
N SER A 24 9.26 -13.00 0.32
CA SER A 24 8.10 -13.43 -0.48
C SER A 24 7.36 -14.57 0.21
N ILE A 25 8.12 -15.52 0.79
CA ILE A 25 7.53 -16.63 1.54
C ILE A 25 6.75 -16.11 2.75
N VAL A 26 7.35 -15.20 3.50
CA VAL A 26 6.71 -14.58 4.68
C VAL A 26 5.44 -13.83 4.27
N ALA A 27 5.50 -13.08 3.17
CA ALA A 27 4.33 -12.36 2.64
C ALA A 27 3.22 -13.33 2.23
N ALA A 28 3.58 -14.42 1.54
CA ALA A 28 2.60 -15.41 1.09
C ALA A 28 1.89 -16.07 2.28
N GLN A 29 2.61 -16.40 3.32
CA GLN A 29 2.03 -16.96 4.55
C GLN A 29 1.07 -15.98 5.20
N TRP A 30 1.45 -14.72 5.29
CA TRP A 30 0.63 -13.69 5.91
C TRP A 30 -0.66 -13.42 5.13
N ILE A 31 -0.54 -13.19 3.82
CA ILE A 31 -1.71 -12.87 2.98
C ILE A 31 -2.59 -14.11 2.78
N GLY A 32 -1.99 -15.30 2.80
CA GLY A 32 -2.71 -16.56 2.66
C GLY A 32 -3.76 -16.77 3.74
N ALA A 33 -3.49 -16.28 4.95
CA ALA A 33 -4.46 -16.33 6.05
C ALA A 33 -5.73 -15.53 5.73
N TYR A 34 -5.62 -14.44 4.97
CA TYR A 34 -6.78 -13.65 4.54
C TYR A 34 -7.45 -14.26 3.31
N ILE A 35 -6.66 -14.70 2.33
CA ILE A 35 -7.18 -15.29 1.09
C ILE A 35 -8.05 -16.53 1.39
N SER A 36 -7.71 -17.28 2.43
CA SER A 36 -8.45 -18.48 2.81
C SER A 36 -9.83 -18.17 3.39
N LYS A 37 -10.11 -16.94 3.78
CA LYS A 37 -11.42 -16.55 4.32
C LYS A 37 -12.43 -16.41 3.18
N PRO A 38 -13.62 -17.03 3.30
CA PRO A 38 -14.59 -17.04 2.19
C PRO A 38 -15.19 -15.66 1.89
N ASN A 39 -15.15 -14.72 2.84
CA ASN A 39 -15.69 -13.38 2.65
C ASN A 39 -14.65 -12.39 2.11
N ILE A 40 -13.39 -12.79 1.95
CA ILE A 40 -12.33 -11.91 1.47
C ILE A 40 -11.99 -12.26 0.03
N GLU A 41 -12.02 -11.26 -0.82
CA GLU A 41 -11.55 -11.38 -2.20
C GLU A 41 -10.30 -10.52 -2.35
N THR A 42 -9.26 -11.08 -2.98
CA THR A 42 -7.95 -10.46 -3.08
C THR A 42 -7.58 -10.25 -4.53
N PHE A 43 -7.20 -9.03 -4.87
CA PHE A 43 -6.81 -8.64 -6.22
C PHE A 43 -5.35 -8.13 -6.19
N PRO A 44 -4.40 -8.88 -6.79
CA PRO A 44 -3.02 -8.43 -6.88
C PRO A 44 -2.80 -7.52 -8.07
N GLU A 45 -1.89 -6.58 -7.95
CA GLU A 45 -1.43 -5.70 -9.03
C GLU A 45 -2.58 -5.01 -9.76
N VAL A 46 -3.38 -4.26 -9.01
CA VAL A 46 -4.54 -3.54 -9.54
C VAL A 46 -4.09 -2.21 -10.10
N ILE A 47 -4.34 -2.00 -11.38
CA ILE A 47 -4.05 -0.73 -12.03
C ILE A 47 -5.20 0.24 -11.75
N VAL A 48 -4.87 1.39 -11.17
CA VAL A 48 -5.83 2.48 -10.97
C VAL A 48 -5.47 3.60 -11.91
N TYR A 49 -6.51 4.26 -12.43
CA TYR A 49 -6.33 5.22 -13.49
C TYR A 49 -7.42 6.27 -13.44
N SER A 50 -7.04 7.51 -13.62
CA SER A 50 -7.99 8.61 -13.80
C SER A 50 -7.60 9.38 -15.06
N LYS A 51 -8.43 9.27 -16.08
CA LYS A 51 -8.23 10.00 -17.32
C LYS A 51 -8.33 11.52 -17.07
N GLU A 52 -9.26 11.90 -16.22
CA GLU A 52 -9.49 13.31 -15.89
C GLU A 52 -8.25 13.95 -15.25
N LEU A 53 -7.57 13.23 -14.38
CA LEU A 53 -6.37 13.71 -13.71
C LEU A 53 -5.10 13.40 -14.49
N GLY A 54 -5.16 12.50 -15.46
CA GLY A 54 -3.99 12.05 -16.19
C GLY A 54 -3.02 11.25 -15.34
N ILE A 55 -3.53 10.52 -14.35
CA ILE A 55 -2.74 9.79 -13.38
C ILE A 55 -3.06 8.31 -13.46
N ALA A 56 -2.04 7.48 -13.42
CA ALA A 56 -2.18 6.04 -13.31
C ALA A 56 -1.18 5.51 -12.29
N GLY A 57 -1.52 4.40 -11.64
CA GLY A 57 -0.63 3.74 -10.70
C GLY A 57 -1.06 2.30 -10.50
N THR A 58 -0.26 1.55 -9.75
CA THR A 58 -0.55 0.15 -9.46
C THR A 58 -0.62 -0.06 -7.96
N ILE A 59 -1.71 -0.67 -7.51
CA ILE A 59 -1.89 -1.09 -6.13
C ILE A 59 -1.42 -2.53 -6.02
N ASP A 60 -0.50 -2.80 -5.11
CA ASP A 60 0.07 -4.14 -4.96
C ASP A 60 -1.01 -5.16 -4.59
N ILE A 61 -1.82 -4.86 -3.60
CA ILE A 61 -2.94 -5.70 -3.17
C ILE A 61 -4.15 -4.83 -2.86
N LEU A 62 -5.29 -5.22 -3.41
CA LEU A 62 -6.58 -4.66 -3.05
C LEU A 62 -7.43 -5.81 -2.52
N MET A 63 -7.85 -5.72 -1.26
CA MET A 63 -8.72 -6.73 -0.65
C MET A 63 -10.12 -6.17 -0.46
N MET A 64 -11.12 -6.99 -0.71
CA MET A 64 -12.52 -6.62 -0.50
C MET A 64 -13.16 -7.57 0.50
N ASP A 65 -13.85 -7.00 1.48
CA ASP A 65 -14.73 -7.77 2.36
C ASP A 65 -16.11 -7.80 1.72
N LYS A 66 -16.52 -9.00 1.28
CA LYS A 66 -17.81 -9.17 0.60
C LYS A 66 -19.01 -8.88 1.50
N LYS A 67 -18.82 -8.99 2.83
CA LYS A 67 -19.90 -8.72 3.79
C LYS A 67 -20.18 -7.23 3.94
N SER A 68 -19.12 -6.42 4.06
CA SER A 68 -19.27 -4.99 4.25
C SER A 68 -19.20 -4.19 2.95
N GLY A 69 -18.60 -4.78 1.91
CA GLY A 69 -18.33 -4.09 0.66
C GLY A 69 -17.13 -3.14 0.75
N GLU A 70 -16.42 -3.15 1.87
CA GLU A 70 -15.28 -2.26 2.07
C GLU A 70 -13.98 -2.87 1.56
N TYR A 71 -13.05 -2.01 1.18
CA TYR A 71 -11.77 -2.39 0.60
C TYR A 71 -10.61 -1.97 1.50
N VAL A 72 -9.52 -2.71 1.41
CA VAL A 72 -8.25 -2.40 2.08
C VAL A 72 -7.16 -2.36 1.03
N LEU A 73 -6.39 -1.27 1.03
CA LEU A 73 -5.21 -1.12 0.18
C LEU A 73 -3.98 -1.61 0.93
N ILE A 74 -3.17 -2.43 0.28
CA ILE A 74 -1.92 -2.91 0.86
C ILE A 74 -0.79 -2.69 -0.13
N ASP A 75 0.30 -2.12 0.34
CA ASP A 75 1.52 -1.91 -0.42
C ASP A 75 2.65 -2.69 0.24
N TRP A 76 3.33 -3.54 -0.52
CA TRP A 76 4.47 -4.31 -0.03
C TRP A 76 5.73 -3.46 -0.03
N LYS A 77 6.47 -3.47 1.07
CA LYS A 77 7.79 -2.85 1.15
C LYS A 77 8.80 -3.83 1.71
N ALA A 78 9.85 -4.07 0.93
CA ALA A 78 10.96 -4.92 1.35
C ALA A 78 12.10 -4.12 1.97
N SER A 79 11.93 -2.80 2.14
CA SER A 79 12.96 -1.94 2.70
C SER A 79 13.19 -2.27 4.17
N LYS A 80 14.41 -2.06 4.62
CA LYS A 80 14.82 -2.40 6.00
C LYS A 80 14.14 -1.55 7.05
N ARG A 81 13.75 -0.33 6.72
CA ARG A 81 13.24 0.63 7.70
C ARG A 81 12.05 1.40 7.16
N ILE A 82 10.96 1.36 7.93
CA ILE A 82 9.86 2.30 7.88
C ILE A 82 9.71 2.75 9.33
N ASP A 83 10.44 3.79 9.70
CA ASP A 83 10.61 4.16 11.10
C ASP A 83 9.72 5.34 11.47
N LYS A 84 8.56 5.01 12.04
CA LYS A 84 7.60 5.99 12.52
C LYS A 84 8.15 6.78 13.70
N SER A 85 9.01 6.16 14.51
CA SER A 85 9.65 6.85 15.64
C SER A 85 10.55 7.95 15.17
N SER A 86 11.32 7.72 14.12
CA SER A 86 12.14 8.77 13.50
C SER A 86 11.29 9.95 13.08
N PHE A 87 10.16 9.67 12.43
CA PHE A 87 9.24 10.71 12.00
C PHE A 87 8.78 11.55 13.19
N ASN A 88 8.38 10.89 14.27
CA ASN A 88 7.87 11.58 15.46
C ASN A 88 8.97 12.23 16.29
N GLY A 89 10.15 11.64 16.29
CA GLY A 89 11.28 12.09 17.08
C GLY A 89 12.04 13.27 16.52
N LYS A 90 11.82 13.61 15.28
CA LYS A 90 12.52 14.71 14.59
C LYS A 90 11.67 15.96 14.63
N LYS A 91 11.51 16.50 15.81
CA LYS A 91 10.67 17.68 16.03
C LYS A 91 11.12 18.87 15.19
N GLY A 92 10.16 19.59 14.70
CA GLY A 92 10.42 20.79 13.92
C GLY A 92 10.98 20.51 12.54
N ILE A 93 10.94 19.28 12.09
CA ILE A 93 11.41 18.93 10.76
C ILE A 93 10.54 19.62 9.72
N LYS A 94 11.18 20.38 8.88
CA LYS A 94 10.61 20.91 7.66
C LYS A 94 10.86 19.92 6.55
N LYS A 95 10.15 20.06 5.43
CA LYS A 95 10.34 19.15 4.30
C LYS A 95 11.80 19.05 3.87
N GLU A 96 12.48 20.18 3.85
CA GLU A 96 13.89 20.26 3.42
C GLU A 96 14.86 19.66 4.43
N SER A 97 14.44 19.48 5.69
CA SER A 97 15.28 18.89 6.73
C SER A 97 14.76 17.52 7.19
N CYS A 98 13.76 16.98 6.51
CA CYS A 98 13.17 15.69 6.80
C CYS A 98 14.19 14.58 6.61
N THR A 99 14.24 13.62 7.54
CA THR A 99 15.09 12.45 7.37
C THR A 99 14.52 11.53 6.28
N ILE A 100 15.36 10.65 5.76
CA ILE A 100 14.93 9.70 4.73
C ILE A 100 13.76 8.84 5.24
N ASP A 101 13.84 8.36 6.49
CA ASP A 101 12.78 7.53 7.05
C ASP A 101 11.47 8.29 7.23
N ASP A 102 11.56 9.51 7.74
CA ASP A 102 10.39 10.38 7.90
C ASP A 102 9.75 10.71 6.55
N CYS A 103 10.58 11.02 5.56
CA CYS A 103 10.11 11.31 4.22
C CYS A 103 9.48 10.09 3.57
N LYS A 104 10.04 8.91 3.78
CA LYS A 104 9.48 7.68 3.24
C LYS A 104 8.11 7.39 3.81
N TYR A 105 7.93 7.52 5.12
CA TYR A 105 6.62 7.30 5.76
C TYR A 105 5.58 8.22 5.16
N ASN A 106 5.88 9.50 5.11
CA ASN A 106 4.98 10.51 4.57
C ASN A 106 4.71 10.28 3.08
N HIS A 107 5.74 9.92 2.33
CA HIS A 107 5.63 9.63 0.90
C HIS A 107 4.71 8.43 0.65
N TYR A 108 4.84 7.36 1.43
CA TYR A 108 3.99 6.18 1.30
C TYR A 108 2.54 6.52 1.64
N ALA A 109 2.32 7.32 2.68
CA ALA A 109 0.98 7.75 3.06
C ALA A 109 0.32 8.56 1.94
N LEU A 110 1.07 9.47 1.32
CA LEU A 110 0.57 10.27 0.19
C LEU A 110 0.26 9.40 -1.02
N GLN A 111 1.14 8.46 -1.34
CA GLN A 111 0.95 7.58 -2.49
C GLN A 111 -0.31 6.73 -2.34
N LEU A 112 -0.49 6.10 -1.19
CA LEU A 112 -1.70 5.30 -0.92
C LEU A 112 -2.94 6.17 -0.88
N SER A 113 -2.83 7.39 -0.33
CA SER A 113 -3.94 8.34 -0.30
C SER A 113 -4.37 8.76 -1.69
N LEU A 114 -3.43 8.93 -2.61
CA LEU A 114 -3.75 9.25 -4.00
C LEU A 114 -4.54 8.11 -4.65
N TYR A 115 -4.09 6.88 -4.49
CA TYR A 115 -4.79 5.70 -5.03
C TYR A 115 -6.18 5.57 -4.41
N ARG A 116 -6.28 5.75 -3.10
CA ARG A 116 -7.57 5.71 -2.40
C ARG A 116 -8.52 6.78 -2.92
N TYR A 117 -8.02 8.00 -3.10
CA TYR A 117 -8.81 9.11 -3.65
C TYR A 117 -9.37 8.76 -5.03
N ILE A 118 -8.55 8.21 -5.91
CA ILE A 118 -8.98 7.80 -7.25
C ILE A 118 -10.04 6.72 -7.16
N LEU A 119 -9.85 5.71 -6.33
CA LEU A 119 -10.80 4.62 -6.16
C LEU A 119 -12.14 5.12 -5.64
N GLU A 120 -12.11 5.99 -4.63
CA GLU A 120 -13.36 6.48 -4.03
C GLU A 120 -14.10 7.44 -4.95
N LYS A 121 -13.38 8.34 -5.62
CA LYS A 121 -14.01 9.35 -6.46
C LYS A 121 -14.46 8.84 -7.83
N TYR A 122 -13.62 8.04 -8.48
CA TYR A 122 -13.85 7.66 -9.87
C TYR A 122 -14.36 6.24 -10.07
N TYR A 123 -14.15 5.36 -9.10
CA TYR A 123 -14.59 3.97 -9.17
C TYR A 123 -15.75 3.65 -8.23
N GLY A 124 -16.12 4.58 -7.36
CA GLY A 124 -17.21 4.38 -6.41
C GLY A 124 -16.93 3.34 -5.34
N ILE A 125 -15.67 3.07 -5.07
CA ILE A 125 -15.23 2.08 -4.08
C ILE A 125 -15.06 2.77 -2.74
N GLN A 126 -15.50 2.12 -1.66
CA GLN A 126 -15.29 2.61 -0.31
C GLN A 126 -14.09 1.89 0.30
N VAL A 127 -13.05 2.65 0.65
CA VAL A 127 -11.83 2.13 1.25
C VAL A 127 -11.86 2.37 2.75
N ALA A 128 -11.71 1.28 3.52
CA ALA A 128 -11.73 1.36 4.99
C ALA A 128 -10.35 1.65 5.56
N ARG A 129 -9.31 1.08 4.96
CA ARG A 129 -7.94 1.17 5.49
C ARG A 129 -6.92 1.13 4.36
N GLN A 130 -5.77 1.73 4.63
CA GLN A 130 -4.63 1.67 3.74
C GLN A 130 -3.38 1.36 4.56
N LEU A 131 -2.64 0.34 4.15
CA LEU A 131 -1.54 -0.24 4.90
C LEU A 131 -0.29 -0.36 4.06
N VAL A 132 0.87 -0.13 4.69
CA VAL A 132 2.14 -0.62 4.18
C VAL A 132 2.46 -1.91 4.92
N ALA A 133 2.72 -2.97 4.18
CA ALA A 133 3.15 -4.25 4.74
C ALA A 133 4.66 -4.37 4.55
N GLN A 134 5.40 -4.14 5.62
CA GLN A 134 6.85 -4.21 5.61
C GLN A 134 7.29 -5.65 5.79
N LEU A 135 8.02 -6.17 4.81
CA LEU A 135 8.43 -7.56 4.78
C LEU A 135 9.77 -7.72 5.48
N LYS A 136 9.75 -8.49 6.56
CA LYS A 136 10.93 -8.92 7.29
C LYS A 136 11.25 -10.37 6.92
N ASP A 137 12.38 -10.89 7.40
CA ASP A 137 12.76 -12.26 7.12
C ASP A 137 11.91 -13.28 7.89
N ASP A 138 11.31 -12.86 9.00
CA ASP A 138 10.56 -13.75 9.89
C ASP A 138 9.10 -13.35 10.07
N ARG A 139 8.66 -12.18 9.56
CA ARG A 139 7.30 -11.69 9.78
C ARG A 139 6.97 -10.53 8.85
N VAL A 140 5.69 -10.18 8.83
CA VAL A 140 5.21 -8.96 8.18
C VAL A 140 4.83 -7.96 9.27
N GLU A 141 5.36 -6.76 9.20
CA GLU A 141 4.94 -5.65 10.05
C GLU A 141 4.04 -4.73 9.26
N THR A 142 2.82 -4.50 9.76
CA THR A 142 1.88 -3.62 9.08
C THR A 142 1.93 -2.22 9.68
N HIS A 143 1.89 -1.23 8.81
CA HIS A 143 1.85 0.17 9.19
C HIS A 143 0.59 0.79 8.61
N SER A 144 -0.35 1.16 9.47
CA SER A 144 -1.56 1.85 9.05
C SER A 144 -1.19 3.26 8.63
N MET A 145 -1.56 3.64 7.41
CA MET A 145 -1.23 4.97 6.87
C MET A 145 -2.46 5.85 6.94
N PRO A 146 -2.29 7.11 7.37
CA PRO A 146 -3.42 8.04 7.42
C PRO A 146 -3.91 8.39 6.01
N TYR A 147 -5.22 8.62 5.90
CA TYR A 147 -5.78 9.12 4.64
C TYR A 147 -5.57 10.63 4.57
N MET A 148 -4.64 11.04 3.73
CA MET A 148 -4.27 12.44 3.57
C MET A 148 -5.09 13.09 2.44
N LYS A 149 -6.42 13.02 2.58
CA LYS A 149 -7.35 13.46 1.54
C LYS A 149 -7.21 14.94 1.22
N ASN A 150 -7.11 15.78 2.24
CA ASN A 150 -7.01 17.23 2.03
C ASN A 150 -5.71 17.60 1.32
N GLU A 151 -4.62 16.94 1.68
CA GLU A 151 -3.33 17.15 1.04
C GLU A 151 -3.36 16.72 -0.43
N ILE A 152 -4.05 15.63 -0.72
CA ILE A 152 -4.23 15.17 -2.11
C ILE A 152 -5.05 16.16 -2.91
N ILE A 153 -6.16 16.63 -2.36
CA ILE A 153 -7.01 17.63 -3.03
C ILE A 153 -6.23 18.90 -3.31
N THR A 154 -5.49 19.40 -2.32
CA THR A 154 -4.67 20.59 -2.47
C THR A 154 -3.61 20.42 -3.57
N MET A 155 -2.95 19.26 -3.57
CA MET A 155 -1.93 18.94 -4.55
C MET A 155 -2.53 18.90 -5.97
N LEU A 156 -3.68 18.26 -6.13
CA LEU A 156 -4.33 18.14 -7.44
C LEU A 156 -4.85 19.49 -7.93
N ASP A 157 -5.36 20.32 -7.04
CA ASP A 157 -5.84 21.66 -7.40
C ASP A 157 -4.69 22.54 -7.90
N SER A 158 -3.47 22.30 -7.43
CA SER A 158 -2.30 23.08 -7.86
C SER A 158 -1.90 22.82 -9.30
N PHE A 159 -2.40 21.75 -9.93
CA PHE A 159 -2.13 21.43 -11.33
C PHE A 159 -3.12 22.07 -12.30
N ASN A 160 -4.13 22.72 -11.79
CA ASN A 160 -5.18 23.36 -12.62
C ASN A 160 -4.94 24.86 -12.81
#